data_29394d0283295716d4296db3aedb6160
#
_entry.id   29394d0283295716d4296db3aedb6160
#
_cell.length_a   1.000
_cell.length_b   1.000
_cell.length_c   1.000
_cell.angle_alpha   90.00
_cell.angle_beta   90.00
_cell.angle_gamma   90.00
#
_symmetry.space_group_name_H-M   'P 1'
#
loop_
_entity.id
_entity.type
_entity.pdbx_description
1 polymer ?
#
loop_
_entity_poly.entity_id
_entity_poly.type
_entity_poly.pdbx_seq_one_letter_code
_entity_poly.pdbx_strand_id
1 'polypeptide(L)'
;MKRLVPALAAPVIVAGAAALVVFTLRQPMVPTYAPTPPAPHDAGAALVGPILYTVDATAPDIWRPFSFHLGSVVDDASPGTQAGAARGDLAFRRYSIVAGLGAGIRDLGETRFDDVREVPADGYVANEGQADPRNPAIASWYRYGFFTHVLSPKPRVWAVRTIERRYAKMEIVGYYCPGARPGCLTFRYVYQGDGSTRVETPPGRVSWHSTRSR
;
A
#
# COMPACT_ATOMS: atom_id res chain seq x y z
N MET A 1 -31.18 26.05 51.31
CA MET A 1 -29.98 25.56 50.60
C MET A 1 -30.23 25.76 49.09
N LYS A 2 -29.71 26.84 48.49
CA LYS A 2 -29.90 27.18 47.06
C LYS A 2 -28.92 26.33 46.23
N ARG A 3 -29.44 25.59 45.26
CA ARG A 3 -28.66 24.75 44.34
C ARG A 3 -27.85 25.63 43.38
N LEU A 4 -26.53 25.71 43.58
CA LEU A 4 -25.56 26.45 42.76
C LEU A 4 -24.99 25.61 41.59
N VAL A 5 -25.70 24.55 41.20
CA VAL A 5 -25.17 23.55 40.22
C VAL A 5 -25.36 23.92 38.73
N PRO A 6 -26.34 24.76 38.28
CA PRO A 6 -26.49 24.96 36.82
C PRO A 6 -25.55 26.00 36.19
N ALA A 7 -24.91 26.89 36.98
CA ALA A 7 -24.11 27.97 36.39
C ALA A 7 -22.75 27.54 35.84
N LEU A 8 -22.17 26.43 36.32
CA LEU A 8 -20.88 25.91 35.86
C LEU A 8 -21.02 24.88 34.72
N ALA A 9 -22.21 24.32 34.51
CA ALA A 9 -22.42 23.30 33.47
C ALA A 9 -22.39 23.88 32.05
N ALA A 10 -22.94 25.08 31.85
CA ALA A 10 -22.99 25.71 30.51
C ALA A 10 -21.59 26.00 29.92
N PRO A 11 -20.64 26.64 30.64
CA PRO A 11 -19.30 26.88 30.08
C PRO A 11 -18.51 25.58 29.80
N VAL A 12 -18.72 24.53 30.61
CA VAL A 12 -18.08 23.24 30.38
C VAL A 12 -18.60 22.57 29.09
N ILE A 13 -19.92 22.64 28.86
CA ILE A 13 -20.55 22.11 27.64
C ILE A 13 -20.07 22.89 26.40
N VAL A 14 -20.03 24.22 26.48
CA VAL A 14 -19.55 25.07 25.38
C VAL A 14 -18.07 24.82 25.09
N ALA A 15 -17.22 24.71 26.10
CA ALA A 15 -15.80 24.39 25.93
C ALA A 15 -15.61 23.00 25.36
N GLY A 16 -16.39 22.01 25.79
CA GLY A 16 -16.35 20.63 25.23
C GLY A 16 -16.78 20.61 23.76
N ALA A 17 -17.85 21.33 23.40
CA ALA A 17 -18.31 21.44 22.02
C ALA A 17 -17.27 22.16 21.12
N ALA A 18 -16.68 23.26 21.61
CA ALA A 18 -15.63 23.98 20.89
C ALA A 18 -14.38 23.10 20.70
N ALA A 19 -13.96 22.36 21.73
CA ALA A 19 -12.86 21.41 21.63
C ALA A 19 -13.15 20.30 20.62
N LEU A 20 -14.37 19.77 20.60
CA LEU A 20 -14.81 18.75 19.64
C LEU A 20 -14.75 19.30 18.21
N VAL A 21 -15.27 20.52 17.98
CA VAL A 21 -15.23 21.18 16.67
C VAL A 21 -13.79 21.41 16.21
N VAL A 22 -12.92 21.93 17.08
CA VAL A 22 -11.49 22.12 16.76
C VAL A 22 -10.81 20.78 16.45
N PHE A 23 -11.12 19.74 17.21
CA PHE A 23 -10.56 18.40 16.99
C PHE A 23 -11.03 17.80 15.66
N THR A 24 -12.31 17.97 15.29
CA THR A 24 -12.85 17.46 14.02
C THR A 24 -12.37 18.26 12.81
N LEU A 25 -12.04 19.54 12.99
CA LEU A 25 -11.48 20.38 11.91
C LEU A 25 -9.98 20.19 11.70
N ARG A 26 -9.26 19.61 12.67
CA ARG A 26 -7.85 19.27 12.50
C ARG A 26 -7.73 18.07 11.55
N GLN A 27 -7.30 18.34 10.32
CA GLN A 27 -6.92 17.26 9.42
C GLN A 27 -5.76 16.45 10.03
N PRO A 28 -5.88 15.12 10.13
CA PRO A 28 -4.78 14.31 10.63
C PRO A 28 -3.57 14.48 9.72
N MET A 29 -2.39 14.75 10.30
CA MET A 29 -1.14 14.76 9.54
C MET A 29 -0.81 13.32 9.17
N VAL A 30 -0.99 13.00 7.90
CA VAL A 30 -0.65 11.69 7.31
C VAL A 30 0.46 11.87 6.27
N PRO A 31 1.39 10.92 6.15
CA PRO A 31 2.32 10.92 5.02
C PRO A 31 1.56 10.87 3.70
N THR A 32 1.91 11.77 2.78
CA THR A 32 1.28 11.86 1.48
C THR A 32 2.29 11.63 0.37
N TYR A 33 1.85 10.95 -0.69
CA TYR A 33 2.70 10.59 -1.82
C TYR A 33 1.98 10.94 -3.12
N ALA A 34 2.71 11.52 -4.07
CA ALA A 34 2.21 11.72 -5.41
C ALA A 34 2.28 10.40 -6.20
N PRO A 35 1.29 10.08 -7.05
CA PRO A 35 1.36 8.92 -7.92
C PRO A 35 2.64 8.91 -8.75
N THR A 36 3.28 7.74 -8.84
CA THR A 36 4.41 7.53 -9.74
C THR A 36 3.89 7.44 -11.17
N PRO A 37 4.37 8.28 -12.11
CA PRO A 37 3.99 8.14 -13.50
C PRO A 37 4.36 6.76 -14.05
N PRO A 38 3.48 6.10 -14.82
CA PRO A 38 3.82 4.84 -15.45
C PRO A 38 5.05 4.99 -16.37
N ALA A 39 6.07 4.18 -16.12
CA ALA A 39 7.31 4.13 -16.90
C ALA A 39 7.80 2.69 -16.92
N PRO A 40 7.12 1.79 -17.65
CA PRO A 40 7.49 0.38 -17.69
C PRO A 40 8.90 0.20 -18.25
N HIS A 41 9.71 -0.58 -17.53
CA HIS A 41 11.06 -0.92 -17.90
C HIS A 41 11.31 -2.39 -17.59
N ASP A 42 11.70 -3.15 -18.61
CA ASP A 42 12.01 -4.56 -18.45
C ASP A 42 13.21 -4.78 -17.54
N ALA A 43 12.98 -5.38 -16.38
CA ALA A 43 14.03 -5.69 -15.41
C ALA A 43 14.87 -6.91 -15.82
N GLY A 44 14.38 -7.73 -16.75
CA GLY A 44 15.02 -8.99 -17.13
C GLY A 44 15.23 -9.90 -15.91
N ALA A 45 16.42 -10.50 -15.83
CA ALA A 45 16.85 -11.34 -14.73
C ALA A 45 17.50 -10.56 -13.56
N ALA A 46 17.45 -9.23 -13.57
CA ALA A 46 18.15 -8.42 -12.57
C ALA A 46 17.44 -8.42 -11.20
N LEU A 47 18.25 -8.23 -10.16
CA LEU A 47 17.77 -7.81 -8.85
C LEU A 47 17.55 -6.29 -8.88
N VAL A 48 16.33 -5.85 -8.71
CA VAL A 48 15.91 -4.44 -8.80
C VAL A 48 15.36 -3.95 -7.46
N GLY A 49 15.79 -2.77 -7.06
CA GLY A 49 15.33 -2.12 -5.83
C GLY A 49 16.41 -1.89 -4.79
N PRO A 50 16.05 -1.35 -3.61
CA PRO A 50 14.68 -0.99 -3.21
C PRO A 50 14.13 0.21 -4.00
N ILE A 51 12.90 0.08 -4.48
CA ILE A 51 12.17 1.13 -5.20
C ILE A 51 10.93 1.51 -4.40
N LEU A 52 10.65 2.81 -4.30
CA LEU A 52 9.40 3.35 -3.79
C LEU A 52 8.47 3.63 -4.98
N TYR A 53 7.28 3.04 -4.96
CA TYR A 53 6.28 3.22 -6.00
C TYR A 53 4.93 3.60 -5.38
N THR A 54 4.23 4.54 -6.00
CA THR A 54 2.90 4.99 -5.59
C THR A 54 1.91 4.74 -6.69
N VAL A 55 0.96 3.85 -6.45
CA VAL A 55 -0.15 3.57 -7.36
C VAL A 55 -1.28 4.56 -7.12
N ASP A 56 -1.80 5.17 -8.19
CA ASP A 56 -3.08 5.88 -8.14
C ASP A 56 -4.24 4.87 -8.15
N ALA A 57 -4.68 4.48 -6.97
CA ALA A 57 -5.83 3.60 -6.74
C ALA A 57 -7.05 4.38 -6.25
N THR A 58 -7.19 5.66 -6.60
CA THR A 58 -8.27 6.54 -6.14
C THR A 58 -9.64 6.17 -6.70
N ALA A 59 -9.71 5.56 -7.88
CA ALA A 59 -10.95 5.09 -8.47
C ALA A 59 -11.53 3.90 -7.68
N PRO A 60 -12.84 3.93 -7.32
CA PRO A 60 -13.45 2.88 -6.51
C PRO A 60 -13.77 1.59 -7.30
N ASP A 61 -13.86 1.69 -8.61
CA ASP A 61 -14.34 0.66 -9.53
C ASP A 61 -13.27 0.15 -10.51
N ILE A 62 -12.05 0.72 -10.48
CA ILE A 62 -10.98 0.38 -11.40
C ILE A 62 -9.83 -0.28 -10.66
N TRP A 63 -9.48 -1.50 -11.05
CA TRP A 63 -8.25 -2.15 -10.63
C TRP A 63 -7.06 -1.57 -11.38
N ARG A 64 -5.97 -1.31 -10.67
CA ARG A 64 -4.67 -0.87 -11.21
C ARG A 64 -3.67 -2.01 -11.09
N PRO A 65 -3.47 -2.79 -12.16
CA PRO A 65 -2.50 -3.88 -12.15
C PRO A 65 -1.07 -3.34 -12.19
N PHE A 66 -0.20 -3.98 -11.42
CA PHE A 66 1.22 -3.65 -11.30
C PHE A 66 2.08 -4.88 -11.62
N SER A 67 3.12 -4.71 -12.40
CA SER A 67 4.12 -5.74 -12.69
C SER A 67 5.44 -5.38 -12.04
N PHE A 68 5.98 -6.27 -11.22
CA PHE A 68 7.32 -6.14 -10.66
C PHE A 68 8.40 -6.24 -11.74
N HIS A 69 8.17 -7.08 -12.75
CA HIS A 69 9.08 -7.23 -13.90
C HIS A 69 9.23 -5.91 -14.68
N LEU A 70 8.14 -5.19 -14.88
CA LEU A 70 8.13 -3.90 -15.55
C LEU A 70 8.34 -2.71 -14.59
N GLY A 71 8.30 -2.94 -13.28
CA GLY A 71 8.43 -1.90 -12.26
C GLY A 71 7.36 -0.81 -12.35
N SER A 72 6.20 -1.11 -12.92
CA SER A 72 5.18 -0.12 -13.26
C SER A 72 3.76 -0.69 -13.19
N VAL A 73 2.79 0.21 -13.07
CA VAL A 73 1.40 -0.08 -13.41
C VAL A 73 1.34 -0.41 -14.89
N VAL A 74 0.64 -1.49 -15.24
CA VAL A 74 0.38 -1.88 -16.62
C VAL A 74 -0.95 -1.29 -17.03
N ASP A 75 -0.92 -0.40 -18.04
CA ASP A 75 -2.10 0.24 -18.58
C ASP A 75 -2.97 -0.78 -19.32
N ASP A 76 -4.01 -1.22 -18.64
CA ASP A 76 -5.19 -1.79 -19.25
C ASP A 76 -6.35 -1.64 -18.25
N ALA A 77 -6.81 -0.41 -18.14
CA ALA A 77 -7.93 -0.03 -17.31
C ALA A 77 -9.24 -0.61 -17.86
N SER A 78 -9.40 -1.92 -17.73
CA SER A 78 -10.73 -2.52 -17.95
C SER A 78 -11.58 -2.25 -16.71
N PRO A 79 -12.67 -1.49 -16.83
CA PRO A 79 -13.53 -1.17 -15.69
C PRO A 79 -14.07 -2.43 -15.02
N GLY A 80 -13.90 -2.51 -13.70
CA GLY A 80 -14.70 -3.36 -12.82
C GLY A 80 -14.54 -4.88 -12.90
N THR A 81 -13.75 -5.42 -13.82
CA THR A 81 -13.64 -6.86 -13.99
C THR A 81 -12.41 -7.45 -13.31
N GLN A 82 -12.51 -8.71 -12.87
CA GLN A 82 -11.35 -9.51 -12.44
C GLN A 82 -10.24 -9.56 -13.52
N ALA A 83 -10.61 -9.36 -14.79
CA ALA A 83 -9.66 -9.30 -15.89
C ALA A 83 -8.61 -8.18 -15.72
N GLY A 84 -8.99 -7.02 -15.16
CA GLY A 84 -8.04 -5.96 -14.84
C GLY A 84 -7.07 -6.34 -13.71
N ALA A 85 -7.55 -7.07 -12.69
CA ALA A 85 -6.71 -7.56 -11.61
C ALA A 85 -5.79 -8.72 -12.05
N ALA A 86 -6.15 -9.47 -13.10
CA ALA A 86 -5.46 -10.68 -13.52
C ALA A 86 -4.15 -10.43 -14.29
N ARG A 87 -3.93 -9.23 -14.82
CA ARG A 87 -2.83 -8.94 -15.77
C ARG A 87 -1.52 -8.50 -15.14
N GLY A 88 -1.49 -8.15 -13.87
CA GLY A 88 -0.28 -7.80 -13.11
C GLY A 88 0.07 -8.86 -12.08
N ASP A 89 1.19 -8.69 -11.43
CA ASP A 89 1.55 -9.51 -10.27
C ASP A 89 0.70 -9.18 -9.05
N LEU A 90 0.36 -7.90 -8.93
CA LEU A 90 -0.59 -7.35 -7.96
C LEU A 90 -1.59 -6.45 -8.67
N ALA A 91 -2.76 -6.24 -8.05
CA ALA A 91 -3.66 -5.19 -8.47
C ALA A 91 -4.21 -4.43 -7.25
N PHE A 92 -4.45 -3.14 -7.45
CA PHE A 92 -4.82 -2.18 -6.42
C PHE A 92 -6.14 -1.49 -6.78
N ARG A 93 -7.05 -1.40 -5.82
CA ARG A 93 -8.30 -0.64 -5.93
C ARG A 93 -8.63 -0.06 -4.57
N ARG A 94 -8.56 1.25 -4.42
CA ARG A 94 -8.67 1.90 -3.12
C ARG A 94 -7.67 1.29 -2.14
N TYR A 95 -8.12 0.76 -1.02
CA TYR A 95 -7.31 0.06 -0.03
C TYR A 95 -7.22 -1.46 -0.27
N SER A 96 -7.88 -1.97 -1.30
CA SER A 96 -7.85 -3.39 -1.64
C SER A 96 -6.60 -3.73 -2.45
N ILE A 97 -5.93 -4.81 -2.07
CA ILE A 97 -4.77 -5.36 -2.75
C ILE A 97 -5.03 -6.84 -3.02
N VAL A 98 -4.83 -7.26 -4.25
CA VAL A 98 -5.00 -8.66 -4.67
C VAL A 98 -3.83 -9.12 -5.49
N ALA A 99 -3.59 -10.44 -5.53
CA ALA A 99 -2.63 -11.05 -6.44
C ALA A 99 -3.21 -11.17 -7.84
N GLY A 100 -2.36 -11.09 -8.85
CA GLY A 100 -2.73 -11.43 -10.22
C GLY A 100 -2.98 -12.92 -10.42
N LEU A 101 -3.53 -13.29 -11.57
CA LEU A 101 -3.82 -14.69 -11.88
C LEU A 101 -2.51 -15.50 -11.99
N GLY A 102 -2.36 -16.49 -11.11
CA GLY A 102 -1.13 -17.30 -11.02
C GLY A 102 -0.05 -16.72 -10.10
N ALA A 103 -0.19 -15.47 -9.67
CA ALA A 103 0.61 -14.87 -8.61
C ALA A 103 0.11 -15.27 -7.22
N GLY A 104 0.88 -14.95 -6.18
CA GLY A 104 0.48 -15.19 -4.81
C GLY A 104 1.20 -14.27 -3.85
N ILE A 105 0.60 -14.05 -2.68
CA ILE A 105 1.14 -13.20 -1.63
C ILE A 105 1.36 -14.05 -0.37
N ARG A 106 2.46 -13.82 0.32
CA ARG A 106 2.76 -14.41 1.62
C ARG A 106 3.10 -13.31 2.63
N ASP A 107 2.42 -13.32 3.77
CA ASP A 107 2.74 -12.44 4.90
C ASP A 107 3.98 -12.96 5.62
N LEU A 108 5.04 -12.15 5.69
CA LEU A 108 6.26 -12.46 6.42
C LEU A 108 6.22 -11.96 7.88
N GLY A 109 5.13 -11.30 8.26
CA GLY A 109 4.92 -10.80 9.62
C GLY A 109 5.53 -9.43 9.88
N GLU A 110 5.59 -9.06 11.16
CA GLU A 110 6.19 -7.82 11.62
C GLU A 110 7.71 -7.96 11.65
N THR A 111 8.35 -7.63 10.55
CA THR A 111 9.80 -7.65 10.38
C THR A 111 10.26 -6.40 9.64
N ARG A 112 11.55 -6.07 9.75
CA ARG A 112 12.11 -4.94 9.01
C ARG A 112 12.33 -5.36 7.56
N PHE A 113 12.01 -4.49 6.63
CA PHE A 113 12.19 -4.73 5.20
C PHE A 113 13.63 -5.11 4.85
N ASP A 114 14.60 -4.43 5.46
CA ASP A 114 16.01 -4.63 5.13
C ASP A 114 16.59 -5.92 5.74
N ASP A 115 15.93 -6.49 6.76
CA ASP A 115 16.34 -7.74 7.40
C ASP A 115 15.89 -8.99 6.58
N VAL A 116 14.90 -8.82 5.67
CA VAL A 116 14.46 -9.90 4.77
C VAL A 116 15.44 -10.02 3.61
N ARG A 117 16.34 -10.99 3.69
CA ARG A 117 17.36 -11.26 2.65
C ARG A 117 16.90 -12.30 1.64
N GLU A 118 16.02 -13.18 2.07
CA GLU A 118 15.46 -14.26 1.27
C GLU A 118 13.97 -14.41 1.57
N VAL A 119 13.17 -14.71 0.53
CA VAL A 119 11.75 -15.01 0.68
C VAL A 119 11.51 -16.51 0.56
N PRO A 120 10.46 -17.06 1.19
CA PRO A 120 10.13 -18.46 1.06
C PRO A 120 9.78 -18.85 -0.39
N ALA A 121 10.11 -20.06 -0.80
CA ALA A 121 9.77 -20.59 -2.13
C ALA A 121 8.28 -20.96 -2.27
N ASP A 122 7.59 -21.23 -1.15
CA ASP A 122 6.21 -21.71 -1.10
C ASP A 122 5.34 -20.96 -0.09
N GLY A 123 4.10 -21.44 0.14
CA GLY A 123 3.16 -20.85 1.10
C GLY A 123 2.55 -19.53 0.64
N TYR A 124 2.55 -19.27 -0.66
CA TYR A 124 1.89 -18.11 -1.25
C TYR A 124 0.40 -18.36 -1.43
N VAL A 125 -0.39 -17.39 -1.00
CA VAL A 125 -1.85 -17.47 -0.97
C VAL A 125 -2.42 -16.75 -2.19
N ALA A 126 -3.35 -17.43 -2.87
CA ALA A 126 -4.15 -16.84 -3.94
C ALA A 126 -5.32 -16.02 -3.38
N ASN A 127 -6.04 -15.33 -4.25
CA ASN A 127 -7.23 -14.59 -3.86
C ASN A 127 -8.40 -15.54 -3.57
N GLU A 128 -9.26 -15.10 -2.67
CA GLU A 128 -10.59 -15.68 -2.39
C GLU A 128 -11.68 -14.78 -2.99
N GLY A 129 -12.84 -15.38 -3.33
CA GLY A 129 -13.99 -14.68 -3.91
C GLY A 129 -13.81 -14.38 -5.40
N GLN A 130 -14.92 -14.55 -6.16
CA GLN A 130 -14.90 -14.32 -7.62
C GLN A 130 -15.37 -12.92 -8.00
N ALA A 131 -16.46 -12.44 -7.42
CA ALA A 131 -17.05 -11.14 -7.77
C ALA A 131 -16.29 -9.96 -7.13
N ASP A 132 -15.82 -10.11 -5.89
CA ASP A 132 -15.01 -9.13 -5.17
C ASP A 132 -13.80 -9.83 -4.55
N PRO A 133 -12.72 -9.98 -5.32
CA PRO A 133 -11.57 -10.76 -4.89
C PRO A 133 -10.86 -10.08 -3.71
N ARG A 134 -10.43 -10.91 -2.75
CA ARG A 134 -9.67 -10.51 -1.58
C ARG A 134 -8.50 -11.47 -1.38
N ASN A 135 -7.32 -10.95 -1.11
CA ASN A 135 -6.19 -11.79 -0.73
C ASN A 135 -6.02 -11.81 0.78
N PRO A 136 -6.23 -12.97 1.46
CA PRO A 136 -6.21 -13.03 2.92
C PRO A 136 -4.86 -12.69 3.54
N ALA A 137 -3.73 -12.92 2.83
CA ALA A 137 -2.40 -12.60 3.33
C ALA A 137 -2.14 -11.10 3.48
N ILE A 138 -2.81 -10.25 2.70
CA ILE A 138 -2.54 -8.80 2.68
C ILE A 138 -3.78 -7.94 3.00
N ALA A 139 -4.97 -8.49 3.03
CA ALA A 139 -6.22 -7.74 3.19
C ALA A 139 -6.28 -6.85 4.44
N SER A 140 -5.53 -7.20 5.49
CA SER A 140 -5.46 -6.42 6.72
C SER A 140 -4.13 -5.69 6.90
N TRP A 141 -3.58 -5.12 5.81
CA TRP A 141 -2.31 -4.41 5.81
C TRP A 141 -2.30 -3.12 6.64
N TYR A 142 -3.46 -2.58 7.02
CA TYR A 142 -3.60 -1.31 7.73
C TYR A 142 -4.23 -1.48 9.11
N ARG A 143 -4.06 -0.42 9.94
CA ARG A 143 -4.87 -0.14 11.13
C ARG A 143 -5.81 1.00 10.81
N TYR A 144 -7.09 0.86 11.19
CA TYR A 144 -8.07 1.92 11.07
C TYR A 144 -8.16 2.71 12.36
N GLY A 145 -7.93 4.00 12.30
CA GLY A 145 -8.11 4.93 13.42
C GLY A 145 -9.58 5.30 13.56
N PHE A 146 -10.25 4.78 14.58
CA PHE A 146 -11.69 4.97 14.76
C PHE A 146 -12.09 6.46 14.88
N PHE A 147 -11.30 7.28 15.57
CA PHE A 147 -11.58 8.71 15.74
C PHE A 147 -11.07 9.59 14.60
N THR A 148 -10.02 9.17 13.93
CA THR A 148 -9.38 9.95 12.88
C THR A 148 -9.83 9.53 11.48
N HIS A 149 -10.48 8.38 11.36
CA HIS A 149 -10.86 7.74 10.10
C HIS A 149 -9.68 7.52 9.14
N VAL A 150 -8.47 7.41 9.71
CA VAL A 150 -7.22 7.23 8.95
C VAL A 150 -6.84 5.76 8.88
N LEU A 151 -6.41 5.33 7.70
CA LEU A 151 -5.73 4.06 7.47
C LEU A 151 -4.22 4.27 7.65
N SER A 152 -3.61 3.56 8.58
CA SER A 152 -2.15 3.59 8.79
C SER A 152 -1.55 2.23 8.47
N PRO A 153 -0.50 2.15 7.63
CA PRO A 153 0.15 0.87 7.32
C PRO A 153 0.64 0.17 8.59
N LYS A 154 0.52 -1.15 8.62
CA LYS A 154 1.17 -1.99 9.64
C LYS A 154 2.64 -2.18 9.25
N PRO A 155 3.56 -2.28 10.23
CA PRO A 155 4.98 -2.55 9.97
C PRO A 155 5.18 -4.02 9.59
N ARG A 156 4.77 -4.39 8.39
CA ARG A 156 4.83 -5.76 7.87
C ARG A 156 5.50 -5.81 6.52
N VAL A 157 6.15 -6.91 6.26
CA VAL A 157 6.72 -7.25 4.95
C VAL A 157 5.92 -8.40 4.35
N TRP A 158 5.69 -8.31 3.06
CA TRP A 158 5.08 -9.38 2.26
C TRP A 158 6.04 -9.85 1.19
N ALA A 159 6.03 -11.16 0.95
CA ALA A 159 6.62 -11.74 -0.24
C ALA A 159 5.54 -11.89 -1.31
N VAL A 160 5.91 -11.63 -2.56
CA VAL A 160 5.07 -11.85 -3.74
C VAL A 160 5.77 -12.83 -4.66
N ARG A 161 5.08 -13.91 -5.03
CA ARG A 161 5.48 -14.75 -6.16
C ARG A 161 4.71 -14.25 -7.38
N THR A 162 5.44 -13.75 -8.37
CA THR A 162 4.87 -13.14 -9.58
C THR A 162 4.19 -14.17 -10.48
N ILE A 163 3.45 -13.71 -11.48
CA ILE A 163 2.85 -14.56 -12.52
C ILE A 163 3.92 -15.37 -13.29
N GLU A 164 5.12 -14.82 -13.41
CA GLU A 164 6.28 -15.45 -14.08
C GLU A 164 7.09 -16.37 -13.15
N ARG A 165 6.58 -16.66 -11.94
CA ARG A 165 7.29 -17.44 -10.92
C ARG A 165 8.60 -16.82 -10.46
N ARG A 166 8.72 -15.50 -10.50
CA ARG A 166 9.77 -14.71 -9.88
C ARG A 166 9.34 -14.25 -8.50
N TYR A 167 10.22 -13.57 -7.78
CA TYR A 167 9.98 -13.21 -6.39
C TYR A 167 10.17 -11.71 -6.16
N ALA A 168 9.35 -11.15 -5.29
CA ALA A 168 9.54 -9.81 -4.75
C ALA A 168 9.29 -9.80 -3.24
N LYS A 169 9.92 -8.86 -2.54
CA LYS A 169 9.49 -8.45 -1.19
C LYS A 169 8.94 -7.04 -1.25
N MET A 170 7.93 -6.74 -0.44
CA MET A 170 7.35 -5.40 -0.36
C MET A 170 6.88 -5.05 1.05
N GLU A 171 6.84 -3.76 1.34
CA GLU A 171 6.16 -3.19 2.50
C GLU A 171 5.31 -1.99 2.07
N ILE A 172 4.17 -1.78 2.71
CA ILE A 172 3.30 -0.64 2.45
C ILE A 172 3.70 0.49 3.38
N VAL A 173 3.98 1.68 2.82
CA VAL A 173 4.47 2.85 3.58
C VAL A 173 3.49 4.01 3.60
N GLY A 174 2.47 4.01 2.73
CA GLY A 174 1.49 5.08 2.66
C GLY A 174 0.24 4.74 1.88
N TYR A 175 -0.79 5.59 2.05
CA TYR A 175 -2.08 5.42 1.38
C TYR A 175 -2.67 6.74 0.87
N TYR A 176 -2.09 7.88 1.26
CA TYR A 176 -2.68 9.17 0.99
C TYR A 176 -1.94 9.93 -0.11
N CYS A 177 -2.72 10.50 -1.03
CA CYS A 177 -2.28 11.44 -2.03
C CYS A 177 -2.02 12.84 -1.42
N PRO A 178 -1.36 13.76 -2.14
CA PRO A 178 -1.27 15.15 -1.74
C PRO A 178 -2.64 15.74 -1.37
N GLY A 179 -2.68 16.52 -0.29
CA GLY A 179 -3.94 17.00 0.30
C GLY A 179 -4.70 15.96 1.12
N ALA A 180 -4.02 14.90 1.61
CA ALA A 180 -4.59 13.83 2.43
C ALA A 180 -5.77 13.08 1.77
N ARG A 181 -5.89 13.11 0.44
CA ARG A 181 -6.90 12.35 -0.30
C ARG A 181 -6.55 10.85 -0.28
N PRO A 182 -7.49 9.93 0.05
CA PRO A 182 -7.20 8.51 0.11
C PRO A 182 -7.06 7.90 -1.29
N GLY A 183 -6.18 6.90 -1.44
CA GLY A 183 -6.05 6.09 -2.64
C GLY A 183 -4.69 6.12 -3.35
N CYS A 184 -3.69 6.87 -2.83
CA CYS A 184 -2.31 6.77 -3.31
C CYS A 184 -1.57 5.69 -2.50
N LEU A 185 -1.76 4.43 -2.91
CA LEU A 185 -1.14 3.32 -2.21
C LEU A 185 0.34 3.26 -2.56
N THR A 186 1.16 3.51 -1.54
CA THR A 186 2.61 3.62 -1.68
C THR A 186 3.28 2.43 -1.00
N PHE A 187 4.17 1.77 -1.72
CA PHE A 187 4.95 0.65 -1.21
C PHE A 187 6.41 0.72 -1.66
N ARG A 188 7.28 0.14 -0.83
CA ARG A 188 8.69 -0.09 -1.15
C ARG A 188 8.85 -1.56 -1.53
N TYR A 189 9.63 -1.86 -2.55
CA TYR A 189 9.83 -3.24 -2.99
C TYR A 189 11.26 -3.52 -3.49
N VAL A 190 11.62 -4.79 -3.46
CA VAL A 190 12.74 -5.37 -4.19
C VAL A 190 12.19 -6.51 -5.03
N TYR A 191 12.58 -6.57 -6.30
CA TYR A 191 12.21 -7.63 -7.24
C TYR A 191 13.44 -8.44 -7.64
N GLN A 192 13.32 -9.75 -7.67
CA GLN A 192 14.33 -10.70 -8.13
C GLN A 192 13.88 -11.37 -9.42
N GLY A 193 14.53 -11.00 -10.53
CA GLY A 193 14.13 -11.43 -11.87
C GLY A 193 14.75 -12.77 -12.32
N ASP A 194 15.77 -13.31 -11.63
CA ASP A 194 16.43 -14.57 -12.02
C ASP A 194 15.70 -15.84 -11.55
N GLY A 195 14.67 -15.68 -10.72
CA GLY A 195 13.88 -16.78 -10.16
C GLY A 195 14.44 -17.36 -8.87
N SER A 196 15.55 -16.85 -8.35
CA SER A 196 15.98 -17.17 -7.00
C SER A 196 15.13 -16.46 -5.95
N THR A 197 15.13 -16.98 -4.74
CA THR A 197 14.41 -16.40 -3.60
C THR A 197 15.20 -15.28 -2.90
N ARG A 198 16.42 -14.98 -3.34
CA ARG A 198 17.29 -13.98 -2.72
C ARG A 198 16.85 -12.58 -3.14
N VAL A 199 16.44 -11.79 -2.14
CA VAL A 199 15.97 -10.40 -2.29
C VAL A 199 16.81 -9.42 -1.49
N GLU A 200 18.06 -9.79 -1.20
CA GLU A 200 19.04 -8.94 -0.51
C GLU A 200 19.61 -7.92 -1.48
N THR A 201 19.44 -6.65 -1.19
CA THR A 201 20.10 -5.58 -1.93
C THR A 201 21.51 -5.38 -1.40
N PRO A 202 22.54 -5.32 -2.27
CA PRO A 202 23.89 -5.01 -1.81
C PRO A 202 23.93 -3.68 -1.05
N PRO A 203 24.66 -3.58 0.05
CA PRO A 203 24.83 -2.33 0.75
C PRO A 203 25.48 -1.30 -0.19
N GLY A 204 24.82 -0.14 -0.40
CA GLY A 204 25.40 0.99 -1.13
C GLY A 204 24.73 1.39 -2.45
N ARG A 205 23.68 0.74 -2.91
CA ARG A 205 22.91 1.18 -4.10
C ARG A 205 21.57 1.78 -3.74
N VAL A 206 21.55 2.95 -3.14
CA VAL A 206 20.34 3.78 -3.06
C VAL A 206 20.36 4.71 -4.27
N SER A 207 19.71 4.31 -5.35
CA SER A 207 19.50 5.20 -6.49
C SER A 207 18.31 6.13 -6.21
N TRP A 208 18.59 7.25 -5.56
CA TRP A 208 17.64 8.36 -5.49
C TRP A 208 17.61 9.04 -6.86
N HIS A 209 16.61 8.77 -7.66
CA HIS A 209 16.28 9.64 -8.79
C HIS A 209 15.62 10.91 -8.23
N SER A 210 16.47 11.82 -7.72
CA SER A 210 16.04 13.18 -7.41
C SER A 210 15.86 13.93 -8.72
N THR A 211 14.64 14.04 -9.20
CA THR A 211 14.28 15.01 -10.21
C THR A 211 14.34 16.39 -9.54
N ARG A 212 15.50 17.06 -9.60
CA ARG A 212 15.56 18.50 -9.35
C ARG A 212 14.88 19.18 -10.53
N SER A 213 13.69 19.70 -10.30
CA SER A 213 13.12 20.74 -11.15
C SER A 213 13.95 22.02 -11.00
N ARG A 214 14.47 22.50 -12.11
CA ARG A 214 14.96 23.89 -12.28
C ARG A 214 13.78 24.80 -12.57
#